data_e63495b31178c3db90112574ecdeb741
#
_entry.id   e63495b31178c3db90112574ecdeb741
#
_cell.length_a   1.000
_cell.length_b   1.000
_cell.length_c   1.000
_cell.angle_alpha   90.00
_cell.angle_beta   90.00
_cell.angle_gamma   90.00
#
_symmetry.space_group_name_H-M   'P 1'
#
loop_
_entity.id
_entity.type
_entity.pdbx_description
1 polymer ?
#
loop_
_entity_poly.entity_id
_entity_poly.type
_entity_poly.pdbx_seq_one_letter_code
_entity_poly.pdbx_strand_id
1 'polypeptide(L)'
;MSAKFSKEDVIQNKKQAIKDLNHMLEGFINDPTGQRLKKANLLSYWLKDYVRMVDFEETFDPKRNIAYKRGDIVKLNFGFNIGSEYGGLHYAIVINNKNPHNSSVVTVIPLTSQIGDAHVHHNDVELGNELYRSLKLKYDTIAQQVQAECEEIDKMIGLINILTTAVDVALATP
;
A
#
# COMPACT_ATOMS: atom_id res chain seq x y z
N MET A 1 23.78 -6.49 30.21
CA MET A 1 23.46 -7.89 30.56
C MET A 1 22.10 -8.20 29.94
N SER A 2 22.05 -9.11 28.98
CA SER A 2 20.78 -9.58 28.40
C SER A 2 20.08 -10.45 29.46
N ALA A 3 18.88 -10.06 29.88
CA ALA A 3 18.08 -10.87 30.78
C ALA A 3 17.76 -12.19 30.05
N LYS A 4 18.22 -13.31 30.59
CA LYS A 4 17.88 -14.64 30.09
C LYS A 4 16.43 -14.93 30.51
N PHE A 5 15.50 -14.83 29.53
CA PHE A 5 14.12 -15.31 29.76
C PHE A 5 14.09 -16.83 29.70
N SER A 6 13.39 -17.46 30.63
CA SER A 6 13.07 -18.87 30.51
C SER A 6 11.90 -19.08 29.54
N LYS A 7 11.77 -20.30 29.02
CA LYS A 7 10.62 -20.66 28.17
C LYS A 7 9.29 -20.49 28.94
N GLU A 8 9.32 -20.80 30.21
CA GLU A 8 8.19 -20.70 31.14
C GLU A 8 7.76 -19.24 31.31
N ASP A 9 8.71 -18.30 31.47
CA ASP A 9 8.43 -16.86 31.56
C ASP A 9 7.77 -16.35 30.28
N VAL A 10 8.29 -16.75 29.11
CA VAL A 10 7.72 -16.36 27.82
C VAL A 10 6.30 -16.89 27.64
N ILE A 11 6.04 -18.15 28.04
CA ILE A 11 4.69 -18.75 27.99
C ILE A 11 3.72 -17.98 28.87
N GLN A 12 4.11 -17.62 30.09
CA GLN A 12 3.25 -16.87 31.01
C GLN A 12 2.98 -15.45 30.51
N ASN A 13 4.02 -14.74 30.05
CA ASN A 13 3.88 -13.40 29.48
C ASN A 13 2.96 -13.42 28.26
N LYS A 14 3.12 -14.39 27.36
CA LYS A 14 2.22 -14.56 26.19
C LYS A 14 0.78 -14.76 26.63
N LYS A 15 0.51 -15.66 27.58
CA LYS A 15 -0.86 -15.92 28.07
C LYS A 15 -1.49 -14.66 28.64
N GLN A 16 -0.72 -13.90 29.44
CA GLN A 16 -1.22 -12.67 30.05
C GLN A 16 -1.51 -11.61 28.97
N ALA A 17 -0.60 -11.38 28.03
CA ALA A 17 -0.78 -10.42 26.95
C ALA A 17 -2.03 -10.70 26.09
N ILE A 18 -2.26 -11.98 25.75
CA ILE A 18 -3.46 -12.38 25.00
C ILE A 18 -4.72 -12.16 25.83
N LYS A 19 -4.70 -12.48 27.14
CA LYS A 19 -5.83 -12.25 28.03
C LYS A 19 -6.18 -10.77 28.16
N ASP A 20 -5.17 -9.91 28.33
CA ASP A 20 -5.37 -8.47 28.47
C ASP A 20 -5.91 -7.85 27.17
N LEU A 21 -5.37 -8.29 26.03
CA LEU A 21 -5.86 -7.87 24.72
C LEU A 21 -7.33 -8.28 24.50
N ASN A 22 -7.66 -9.53 24.82
CA ASN A 22 -9.04 -10.01 24.68
C ASN A 22 -10.00 -9.23 25.59
N HIS A 23 -9.63 -9.02 26.85
CA HIS A 23 -10.45 -8.25 27.80
C HIS A 23 -10.68 -6.81 27.32
N MET A 24 -9.65 -6.16 26.80
CA MET A 24 -9.77 -4.82 26.24
C MET A 24 -10.73 -4.78 25.03
N LEU A 25 -10.61 -5.74 24.10
CA LEU A 25 -11.48 -5.83 22.93
C LEU A 25 -12.92 -6.11 23.32
N GLU A 26 -13.16 -7.02 24.27
CA GLU A 26 -14.48 -7.29 24.82
C GLU A 26 -15.10 -6.03 25.47
N GLY A 27 -14.29 -5.25 26.21
CA GLY A 27 -14.71 -3.99 26.79
C GLY A 27 -15.10 -2.95 25.72
N PHE A 28 -14.46 -2.95 24.56
CA PHE A 28 -14.84 -2.08 23.44
C PHE A 28 -16.08 -2.57 22.72
N ILE A 29 -16.23 -3.89 22.55
CA ILE A 29 -17.38 -4.50 21.87
C ILE A 29 -18.66 -4.30 22.70
N ASN A 30 -18.54 -4.46 24.02
CA ASN A 30 -19.65 -4.37 24.97
C ASN A 30 -19.88 -2.94 25.49
N ASP A 31 -19.27 -1.92 24.87
CA ASP A 31 -19.50 -0.53 25.20
C ASP A 31 -20.97 -0.14 24.96
N PRO A 32 -21.74 0.24 26.01
CA PRO A 32 -23.15 0.55 25.89
C PRO A 32 -23.44 1.70 24.92
N THR A 33 -22.45 2.58 24.70
CA THR A 33 -22.60 3.72 23.77
C THR A 33 -22.37 3.33 22.31
N GLY A 34 -21.79 2.16 22.05
CA GLY A 34 -21.40 1.69 20.72
C GLY A 34 -20.24 2.48 20.08
N GLN A 35 -19.74 3.54 20.73
CA GLN A 35 -18.71 4.41 20.16
C GLN A 35 -17.38 3.70 19.92
N ARG A 36 -17.07 2.68 20.72
CA ARG A 36 -15.81 1.91 20.62
C ARG A 36 -15.87 0.71 19.68
N LEU A 37 -17.04 0.35 19.18
CA LEU A 37 -17.20 -0.81 18.30
C LEU A 37 -16.35 -0.72 17.03
N LYS A 38 -16.34 0.45 16.39
CA LYS A 38 -15.47 0.71 15.23
C LYS A 38 -13.99 0.54 15.57
N LYS A 39 -13.58 1.01 16.75
CA LYS A 39 -12.19 0.89 17.22
C LYS A 39 -11.79 -0.58 17.42
N ALA A 40 -12.65 -1.39 18.05
CA ALA A 40 -12.43 -2.82 18.23
C ALA A 40 -12.26 -3.54 16.88
N ASN A 41 -13.14 -3.24 15.91
CA ASN A 41 -13.08 -3.82 14.58
C ASN A 41 -11.78 -3.48 13.85
N LEU A 42 -11.40 -2.19 13.80
CA LEU A 42 -10.17 -1.74 13.15
C LEU A 42 -8.92 -2.37 13.78
N LEU A 43 -8.86 -2.41 15.12
CA LEU A 43 -7.76 -3.04 15.85
C LEU A 43 -7.68 -4.54 15.57
N SER A 44 -8.81 -5.24 15.49
CA SER A 44 -8.85 -6.67 15.18
C SER A 44 -8.35 -6.97 13.76
N TYR A 45 -8.68 -6.13 12.78
CA TYR A 45 -8.11 -6.27 11.43
C TYR A 45 -6.60 -6.02 11.43
N TRP A 46 -6.17 -4.95 12.10
CA TRP A 46 -4.74 -4.63 12.17
C TRP A 46 -3.92 -5.73 12.85
N LEU A 47 -4.44 -6.33 13.93
CA LEU A 47 -3.77 -7.45 14.59
C LEU A 47 -3.56 -8.65 13.66
N LYS A 48 -4.54 -8.96 12.81
CA LYS A 48 -4.37 -10.01 11.79
C LYS A 48 -3.26 -9.67 10.79
N ASP A 49 -3.22 -8.42 10.35
CA ASP A 49 -2.19 -7.95 9.43
C ASP A 49 -0.82 -7.93 10.09
N TYR A 50 -0.74 -7.49 11.37
CA TYR A 50 0.48 -7.49 12.15
C TYR A 50 1.07 -8.89 12.31
N VAL A 51 0.26 -9.89 12.66
CA VAL A 51 0.70 -11.29 12.74
C VAL A 51 1.28 -11.76 11.42
N ARG A 52 0.62 -11.46 10.29
CA ARG A 52 1.13 -11.81 8.95
C ARG A 52 2.46 -11.11 8.62
N MET A 53 2.61 -9.84 9.00
CA MET A 53 3.86 -9.09 8.77
C MET A 53 5.01 -9.67 9.59
N VAL A 54 4.79 -10.02 10.85
CA VAL A 54 5.81 -10.64 11.71
C VAL A 54 6.22 -12.02 11.17
N ASP A 55 5.26 -12.83 10.73
CA ASP A 55 5.53 -14.14 10.12
C ASP A 55 6.30 -13.98 8.80
N PHE A 56 5.96 -12.98 7.99
CA PHE A 56 6.64 -12.68 6.74
C PHE A 56 8.07 -12.15 6.94
N GLU A 57 8.36 -11.46 8.06
CA GLU A 57 9.69 -10.92 8.36
C GLU A 57 10.78 -12.00 8.35
N GLU A 58 10.47 -13.21 8.80
CA GLU A 58 11.39 -14.36 8.82
C GLU A 58 11.86 -14.78 7.40
N THR A 59 11.07 -14.50 6.38
CA THR A 59 11.34 -14.87 4.98
C THR A 59 11.61 -13.67 4.08
N PHE A 60 11.65 -12.47 4.65
CA PHE A 60 11.78 -11.22 3.90
C PHE A 60 13.18 -11.08 3.28
N ASP A 61 13.22 -10.91 1.95
CA ASP A 61 14.45 -10.63 1.21
C ASP A 61 14.43 -9.19 0.67
N PRO A 62 15.23 -8.26 1.23
CA PRO A 62 15.29 -6.87 0.78
C PRO A 62 15.66 -6.70 -0.70
N LYS A 63 16.39 -7.66 -1.29
CA LYS A 63 16.78 -7.60 -2.71
C LYS A 63 15.60 -7.70 -3.67
N ARG A 64 14.46 -8.17 -3.17
CA ARG A 64 13.20 -8.27 -3.94
C ARG A 64 12.35 -7.01 -3.85
N ASN A 65 12.77 -6.01 -3.07
CA ASN A 65 12.06 -4.75 -2.94
C ASN A 65 12.14 -3.90 -4.20
N ILE A 66 11.14 -3.04 -4.36
CA ILE A 66 11.13 -2.00 -5.38
C ILE A 66 12.14 -0.91 -4.98
N ALA A 67 12.97 -0.47 -5.91
CA ALA A 67 13.81 0.70 -5.70
C ALA A 67 12.98 1.98 -5.87
N TYR A 68 12.63 2.60 -4.77
CA TYR A 68 11.90 3.87 -4.79
C TYR A 68 12.82 5.06 -5.04
N LYS A 69 12.30 6.08 -5.71
CA LYS A 69 12.97 7.35 -5.97
C LYS A 69 12.32 8.46 -5.14
N ARG A 70 13.08 9.50 -4.85
CA ARG A 70 12.51 10.71 -4.23
C ARG A 70 11.37 11.26 -5.07
N GLY A 71 10.24 11.54 -4.43
CA GLY A 71 9.02 12.03 -5.07
C GLY A 71 8.07 10.93 -5.54
N ASP A 72 8.44 9.65 -5.43
CA ASP A 72 7.51 8.56 -5.67
C ASP A 72 6.37 8.60 -4.64
N ILE A 73 5.16 8.34 -5.12
CA ILE A 73 3.98 8.23 -4.27
C ILE A 73 3.71 6.76 -4.01
N VAL A 74 3.69 6.41 -2.75
CA VAL A 74 3.47 5.05 -2.27
C VAL A 74 2.21 5.00 -1.40
N LYS A 75 1.57 3.85 -1.35
CA LYS A 75 0.45 3.58 -0.45
C LYS A 75 0.93 2.68 0.67
N LEU A 76 0.86 3.16 1.90
CA LEU A 76 1.40 2.50 3.09
C LEU A 76 0.31 2.29 4.12
N ASN A 77 0.40 1.15 4.82
CA ASN A 77 -0.37 0.90 6.03
C ASN A 77 0.48 1.30 7.24
N PHE A 78 0.14 2.43 7.86
CA PHE A 78 0.80 2.92 9.08
C PHE A 78 0.39 2.15 10.34
N GLY A 79 -0.49 1.18 10.21
CA GLY A 79 -0.94 0.36 11.32
C GLY A 79 -2.02 1.02 12.17
N PHE A 80 -2.19 0.49 13.36
CA PHE A 80 -3.09 1.04 14.37
C PHE A 80 -2.26 1.72 15.46
N ASN A 81 -2.23 3.05 15.43
CA ASN A 81 -1.40 3.85 16.32
C ASN A 81 -2.21 4.47 17.47
N ILE A 82 -1.51 5.00 18.46
CA ILE A 82 -2.11 5.53 19.69
C ILE A 82 -2.26 7.05 19.57
N GLY A 83 -3.40 7.56 20.04
CA GLY A 83 -3.64 9.00 20.10
C GLY A 83 -3.81 9.65 18.74
N SER A 84 -3.03 10.68 18.46
CA SER A 84 -3.05 11.47 17.22
C SER A 84 -2.02 11.05 16.19
N GLU A 85 -1.32 9.93 16.41
CA GLU A 85 -0.38 9.41 15.42
C GLU A 85 -1.10 8.95 14.16
N TYR A 86 -0.43 9.11 13.02
CA TYR A 86 -0.95 8.60 11.75
C TYR A 86 -1.18 7.09 11.83
N GLY A 87 -2.37 6.65 11.44
CA GLY A 87 -2.75 5.24 11.43
C GLY A 87 -3.59 4.88 10.20
N GLY A 88 -3.63 3.59 9.88
CA GLY A 88 -4.37 3.08 8.73
C GLY A 88 -3.65 3.25 7.41
N LEU A 89 -4.40 3.18 6.31
CA LEU A 89 -3.88 3.16 4.96
C LEU A 89 -3.85 4.58 4.37
N HIS A 90 -2.65 5.10 4.12
CA HIS A 90 -2.45 6.44 3.55
C HIS A 90 -1.50 6.41 2.36
N TYR A 91 -1.62 7.42 1.50
CA TYR A 91 -0.57 7.74 0.55
C TYR A 91 0.56 8.50 1.25
N ALA A 92 1.78 8.34 0.74
CA ALA A 92 2.95 9.03 1.24
C ALA A 92 3.94 9.33 0.11
N ILE A 93 4.75 10.35 0.28
CA ILE A 93 5.81 10.73 -0.65
C ILE A 93 7.14 10.22 -0.12
N VAL A 94 7.89 9.51 -0.96
CA VAL A 94 9.25 9.06 -0.65
C VAL A 94 10.21 10.24 -0.67
N ILE A 95 10.99 10.41 0.40
CA ILE A 95 11.95 11.53 0.52
C ILE A 95 13.42 11.10 0.44
N ASN A 96 13.70 9.81 0.39
CA ASN A 96 15.07 9.31 0.23
C ASN A 96 15.66 9.76 -1.11
N ASN A 97 16.88 10.32 -1.09
CA ASN A 97 17.60 10.68 -2.32
C ASN A 97 18.04 9.45 -3.10
N LYS A 98 18.43 8.40 -2.39
CA LYS A 98 18.86 7.11 -2.93
C LYS A 98 18.24 6.03 -2.05
N ASN A 99 17.51 5.14 -2.64
CA ASN A 99 16.97 3.97 -1.99
C ASN A 99 17.42 2.72 -2.76
N PRO A 100 18.56 2.12 -2.37
CA PRO A 100 19.07 0.92 -3.03
C PRO A 100 18.09 -0.25 -2.83
N HIS A 101 18.07 -1.19 -3.78
CA HIS A 101 17.20 -2.37 -3.72
C HIS A 101 17.32 -3.20 -2.43
N ASN A 102 18.47 -3.14 -1.78
CA ASN A 102 18.70 -3.86 -0.52
C ASN A 102 18.33 -3.06 0.73
N SER A 103 17.75 -1.87 0.59
CA SER A 103 17.29 -1.08 1.74
C SER A 103 16.02 -1.70 2.32
N SER A 104 16.06 -2.03 3.59
CA SER A 104 14.89 -2.47 4.35
C SER A 104 14.03 -1.30 4.86
N VAL A 105 14.49 -0.06 4.69
CA VAL A 105 13.83 1.13 5.23
C VAL A 105 13.64 2.18 4.15
N VAL A 106 12.44 2.76 4.11
CA VAL A 106 12.09 3.90 3.25
C VAL A 106 11.57 5.04 4.12
N THR A 107 12.12 6.24 3.94
CA THR A 107 11.63 7.42 4.63
C THR A 107 10.56 8.10 3.79
N VAL A 108 9.42 8.39 4.40
CA VAL A 108 8.26 8.96 3.71
C VAL A 108 7.64 10.11 4.50
N ILE A 109 6.93 10.98 3.78
CA ILE A 109 6.02 11.98 4.38
C ILE A 109 4.59 11.53 4.04
N PRO A 110 3.72 11.30 5.04
CA PRO A 110 2.34 10.91 4.80
C PRO A 110 1.55 12.04 4.14
N LEU A 111 0.58 11.67 3.32
CA LEU A 111 -0.38 12.57 2.70
C LEU A 111 -1.76 12.37 3.33
N THR A 112 -2.45 13.45 3.57
CA THR A 112 -3.85 13.45 4.01
C THR A 112 -4.72 14.24 3.06
N SER A 113 -6.01 13.90 2.99
CA SER A 113 -6.98 14.64 2.21
C SER A 113 -7.48 15.83 3.03
N GLN A 114 -7.48 17.02 2.43
CA GLN A 114 -8.23 18.14 2.97
C GLN A 114 -9.73 17.93 2.67
N ILE A 115 -10.56 18.02 3.69
CA ILE A 115 -12.01 17.87 3.55
C ILE A 115 -12.64 19.26 3.70
N GLY A 116 -13.16 19.80 2.61
CA GLY A 116 -13.80 21.13 2.59
C GLY A 116 -12.82 22.26 2.97
N ASP A 117 -13.36 23.29 3.61
CA ASP A 117 -12.60 24.46 4.08
C ASP A 117 -11.98 24.25 5.48
N ALA A 118 -11.71 23.00 5.86
CA ALA A 118 -11.10 22.69 7.14
C ALA A 118 -9.74 23.40 7.27
N HIS A 119 -9.50 23.99 8.44
CA HIS A 119 -8.25 24.66 8.73
C HIS A 119 -7.07 23.68 8.62
N VAL A 120 -6.09 24.04 7.80
CA VAL A 120 -4.85 23.27 7.68
C VAL A 120 -4.12 23.30 9.02
N HIS A 121 -3.78 22.12 9.54
CA HIS A 121 -3.07 22.02 10.82
C HIS A 121 -1.67 22.65 10.68
N HIS A 122 -1.16 23.27 11.74
CA HIS A 122 0.12 24.00 11.70
C HIS A 122 1.34 23.14 11.29
N ASN A 123 1.23 21.81 11.40
CA ASN A 123 2.26 20.85 10.98
C ASN A 123 2.06 20.36 9.55
N ASP A 124 0.96 20.73 8.89
CA ASP A 124 0.65 20.30 7.54
C ASP A 124 1.13 21.35 6.52
N VAL A 125 1.54 20.87 5.37
CA VAL A 125 1.88 21.71 4.22
C VAL A 125 0.85 21.49 3.13
N GLU A 126 0.17 22.55 2.76
CA GLU A 126 -0.82 22.49 1.68
C GLU A 126 -0.12 22.32 0.33
N LEU A 127 -0.45 21.23 -0.37
CA LEU A 127 0.09 20.93 -1.69
C LEU A 127 -0.78 21.50 -2.83
N GLY A 128 -1.93 22.09 -2.51
CA GLY A 128 -2.90 22.57 -3.49
C GLY A 128 -3.24 21.46 -4.50
N ASN A 129 -3.23 21.81 -5.79
CA ASN A 129 -3.54 20.86 -6.88
C ASN A 129 -2.29 20.20 -7.50
N GLU A 130 -1.10 20.37 -6.95
CA GLU A 130 0.15 19.92 -7.57
C GLU A 130 0.22 18.39 -7.69
N LEU A 131 -0.24 17.70 -6.66
CA LEU A 131 -0.33 16.23 -6.71
C LEU A 131 -1.27 15.76 -7.81
N TYR A 132 -2.46 16.36 -7.89
CA TYR A 132 -3.45 16.02 -8.92
C TYR A 132 -2.90 16.31 -10.34
N ARG A 133 -2.28 17.47 -10.53
CA ARG A 133 -1.67 17.84 -11.83
C ARG A 133 -0.59 16.86 -12.24
N SER A 134 0.31 16.51 -11.33
CA SER A 134 1.38 15.54 -11.59
C SER A 134 0.86 14.15 -11.93
N LEU A 135 -0.16 13.68 -11.20
CA LEU A 135 -0.79 12.38 -11.46
C LEU A 135 -1.55 12.39 -12.78
N LYS A 136 -2.28 13.48 -13.08
CA LYS A 136 -3.01 13.61 -14.33
C LYS A 136 -2.07 13.63 -15.53
N LEU A 137 -0.97 14.38 -15.46
CA LEU A 137 0.03 14.41 -16.53
C LEU A 137 0.61 13.02 -16.82
N LYS A 138 0.97 12.27 -15.78
CA LYS A 138 1.45 10.89 -15.93
C LYS A 138 0.38 9.98 -16.53
N TYR A 139 -0.85 10.09 -16.06
CA TYR A 139 -1.97 9.33 -16.62
C TYR A 139 -2.18 9.62 -18.10
N ASP A 140 -2.24 10.90 -18.49
CA ASP A 140 -2.45 11.31 -19.88
C ASP A 140 -1.30 10.80 -20.77
N THR A 141 -0.05 10.83 -20.29
CA THR A 141 1.10 10.29 -21.01
C THR A 141 0.98 8.77 -21.22
N ILE A 142 0.63 8.03 -20.20
CA ILE A 142 0.45 6.56 -20.28
C ILE A 142 -0.73 6.22 -21.19
N ALA A 143 -1.84 6.96 -21.08
CA ALA A 143 -3.01 6.75 -21.92
C ALA A 143 -2.70 6.95 -23.41
N GLN A 144 -1.89 7.97 -23.75
CA GLN A 144 -1.43 8.19 -25.11
C GLN A 144 -0.52 7.06 -25.62
N GLN A 145 0.39 6.55 -24.78
CA GLN A 145 1.24 5.41 -25.14
C GLN A 145 0.41 4.15 -25.41
N VAL A 146 -0.52 3.82 -24.51
CA VAL A 146 -1.42 2.68 -24.70
C VAL A 146 -2.25 2.81 -25.97
N GLN A 147 -2.77 4.01 -26.27
CA GLN A 147 -3.52 4.24 -27.49
C GLN A 147 -2.66 4.00 -28.75
N ALA A 148 -1.43 4.49 -28.75
CA ALA A 148 -0.50 4.29 -29.88
C ALA A 148 -0.17 2.79 -30.07
N GLU A 149 0.06 2.05 -29.00
CA GLU A 149 0.30 0.61 -29.06
C GLU A 149 -0.93 -0.16 -29.58
N CYS A 150 -2.13 0.22 -29.16
CA CYS A 150 -3.36 -0.36 -29.67
C CYS A 150 -3.51 -0.14 -31.19
N GLU A 151 -3.24 1.08 -31.68
CA GLU A 151 -3.29 1.38 -33.12
C GLU A 151 -2.26 0.57 -33.94
N GLU A 152 -1.08 0.31 -33.37
CA GLU A 152 -0.06 -0.53 -34.00
C GLU A 152 -0.53 -2.00 -34.07
N ILE A 153 -1.11 -2.51 -33.00
CA ILE A 153 -1.69 -3.85 -32.95
C ILE A 153 -2.81 -4.00 -33.99
N ASP A 154 -3.70 -3.02 -34.11
CA ASP A 154 -4.78 -3.05 -35.08
C ASP A 154 -4.26 -3.07 -36.54
N LYS A 155 -3.18 -2.33 -36.82
CA LYS A 155 -2.50 -2.40 -38.12
C LYS A 155 -1.91 -3.79 -38.39
N MET A 156 -1.26 -4.40 -37.38
CA MET A 156 -0.72 -5.75 -37.53
C MET A 156 -1.82 -6.79 -37.79
N ILE A 157 -2.93 -6.69 -37.05
CA ILE A 157 -4.10 -7.57 -37.27
C ILE A 157 -4.65 -7.39 -38.68
N GLY A 158 -4.73 -6.15 -39.18
CA GLY A 158 -5.14 -5.87 -40.56
C GLY A 158 -4.23 -6.54 -41.60
N LEU A 159 -2.91 -6.49 -41.41
CA LEU A 159 -1.94 -7.14 -42.28
C LEU A 159 -2.05 -8.67 -42.26
N ILE A 160 -2.23 -9.26 -41.06
CA ILE A 160 -2.44 -10.70 -40.89
C ILE A 160 -3.69 -11.14 -41.68
N ASN A 161 -4.78 -10.43 -41.55
CA ASN A 161 -6.02 -10.74 -42.27
C ASN A 161 -5.86 -10.69 -43.78
N ILE A 162 -5.11 -9.69 -44.32
CA ILE A 162 -4.79 -9.60 -45.73
C ILE A 162 -3.96 -10.79 -46.20
N LEU A 163 -2.92 -11.16 -45.43
CA LEU A 163 -2.07 -12.32 -45.74
C LEU A 163 -2.85 -13.64 -45.72
N THR A 164 -3.69 -13.83 -44.71
CA THR A 164 -4.55 -15.02 -44.60
C THR A 164 -5.47 -15.13 -45.83
N THR A 165 -6.12 -14.04 -46.20
CA THR A 165 -6.96 -14.02 -47.41
C THR A 165 -6.18 -14.35 -48.67
N ALA A 166 -4.96 -13.80 -48.82
CA ALA A 166 -4.10 -14.07 -49.96
C ALA A 166 -3.67 -15.55 -50.04
N VAL A 167 -3.36 -16.17 -48.91
CA VAL A 167 -3.05 -17.60 -48.82
C VAL A 167 -4.24 -18.47 -49.20
N ASP A 168 -5.43 -18.13 -48.70
CA ASP A 168 -6.66 -18.86 -49.02
C ASP A 168 -6.99 -18.82 -50.51
N VAL A 169 -6.81 -17.66 -51.13
CA VAL A 169 -6.97 -17.50 -52.59
C VAL A 169 -5.93 -18.32 -53.38
N ALA A 170 -4.66 -18.32 -52.92
CA ALA A 170 -3.60 -19.10 -53.60
C ALA A 170 -3.82 -20.61 -53.50
N LEU A 171 -4.36 -21.08 -52.37
CA LEU A 171 -4.69 -22.50 -52.17
C LEU A 171 -5.95 -22.95 -52.93
N ALA A 172 -6.84 -22.00 -53.26
CA ALA A 172 -8.08 -22.29 -54.00
C ALA A 172 -7.91 -22.24 -55.55
N THR A 173 -6.75 -21.79 -56.03
CA THR A 173 -6.45 -21.78 -57.48
C THR A 173 -5.75 -23.08 -57.90
N PRO A 174 -6.39 -23.91 -58.77
CA PRO A 174 -5.84 -25.20 -59.19
C PRO A 174 -4.58 -25.08 -60.07
#